data_d3b3f9811fdb9b254e1e413c620a5869
#
_entry.id   d3b3f9811fdb9b254e1e413c620a5869
#
_cell.length_a   1.000
_cell.length_b   1.000
_cell.length_c   1.000
_cell.angle_alpha   90.00
_cell.angle_beta   90.00
_cell.angle_gamma   90.00
#
_symmetry.space_group_name_H-M   'P 1'
#
loop_
_entity.id
_entity.type
_entity.pdbx_description
1 polymer ?
#
loop_
_entity_poly.entity_id
_entity_poly.type
_entity_poly.pdbx_seq_one_letter_code
_entity_poly.pdbx_strand_id
1 'polypeptide(L)'
;MEKFDINKELKNIEGLSVRAKCSALDDLCCTLREAISNISNAKNEILEEYERSCRKKIIDEINSEIKANFDGRIPYVDNYGYQVSYDGIPTYVNFSCIEGEWYIYFTILEGSLKPVKELVKSMGGDSESLELRVSEENLVWKFLYALFSTDDYTRKEVIFKFGDQANTVNSENWKTIPLETMDSRTDWVVILTDDAEAYFLEINAIVTRMKHPKTCFVIDLHPCANYKHLQEQWDNYVMTDKESVEILLSFIHHHLVNHSMISFAIQDFRELGVPYPFIRATSAEIGKKVPMDSHANAICYGLSFEYGSDHTTSYMTTFNEALDEIDKDTPVLWSIQNSTDDVVETIFFYEPKF
;
A
#
# COMPACT_ATOMS: atom_id res chain seq x y z
N MET A 1 -47.65 -12.52 9.64
CA MET A 1 -47.35 -13.97 9.75
C MET A 1 -47.90 -14.48 11.08
N GLU A 2 -48.95 -15.33 11.04
CA GLU A 2 -49.39 -16.00 12.25
C GLU A 2 -48.30 -16.92 12.78
N LYS A 3 -48.04 -16.82 14.09
CA LYS A 3 -47.04 -17.72 14.73
C LYS A 3 -47.57 -19.16 14.65
N PHE A 4 -46.87 -19.99 13.92
CA PHE A 4 -47.08 -21.43 13.88
C PHE A 4 -46.80 -22.04 15.25
N ASP A 5 -47.79 -22.57 15.92
CA ASP A 5 -47.67 -23.16 17.26
C ASP A 5 -47.60 -24.66 17.18
N ILE A 6 -46.38 -25.21 17.12
CA ILE A 6 -46.08 -26.64 17.05
C ILE A 6 -46.74 -27.40 18.20
N ASN A 7 -46.80 -26.86 19.42
CA ASN A 7 -47.37 -27.53 20.59
C ASN A 7 -48.87 -27.69 20.46
N LYS A 8 -49.54 -26.72 19.80
CA LYS A 8 -51.00 -26.82 19.51
C LYS A 8 -51.27 -27.90 18.50
N GLU A 9 -50.49 -28.00 17.44
CA GLU A 9 -50.63 -29.03 16.41
C GLU A 9 -50.35 -30.44 16.97
N LEU A 10 -49.31 -30.62 17.79
CA LEU A 10 -49.00 -31.89 18.46
C LEU A 10 -50.13 -32.35 19.38
N LYS A 11 -50.79 -31.43 20.13
CA LYS A 11 -51.97 -31.76 20.97
C LYS A 11 -53.13 -32.22 20.11
N ASN A 12 -53.38 -31.65 18.95
CA ASN A 12 -54.45 -32.03 18.06
C ASN A 12 -54.26 -33.48 17.54
N ILE A 13 -53.03 -33.96 17.47
CA ILE A 13 -52.64 -35.31 17.01
C ILE A 13 -52.83 -36.38 18.10
N GLU A 14 -52.73 -36.05 19.41
CA GLU A 14 -52.77 -37.02 20.52
C GLU A 14 -54.02 -37.87 20.56
N GLY A 15 -55.20 -37.35 20.19
CA GLY A 15 -56.46 -38.07 20.21
C GLY A 15 -56.76 -39.00 19.03
N LEU A 16 -55.92 -39.02 18.00
CA LEU A 16 -56.12 -39.73 16.75
C LEU A 16 -55.75 -41.24 16.84
N SER A 17 -56.26 -42.04 15.91
CA SER A 17 -55.81 -43.43 15.71
C SER A 17 -54.37 -43.45 15.21
N VAL A 18 -53.65 -44.56 15.44
CA VAL A 18 -52.21 -44.67 15.08
C VAL A 18 -51.97 -44.32 13.61
N ARG A 19 -52.80 -44.79 12.69
CA ARG A 19 -52.66 -44.47 11.25
C ARG A 19 -52.89 -42.97 10.95
N ALA A 20 -53.87 -42.37 11.61
CA ALA A 20 -54.16 -40.96 11.47
C ALA A 20 -53.07 -40.09 12.13
N LYS A 21 -52.45 -40.54 13.23
CA LYS A 21 -51.28 -39.90 13.85
C LYS A 21 -50.08 -39.88 12.90
N CYS A 22 -49.78 -40.99 12.25
CA CYS A 22 -48.68 -41.06 11.28
C CYS A 22 -48.91 -40.09 10.13
N SER A 23 -50.10 -40.07 9.53
CA SER A 23 -50.41 -39.13 8.46
C SER A 23 -50.30 -37.65 8.90
N ALA A 24 -50.85 -37.31 10.06
CA ALA A 24 -50.81 -35.95 10.57
C ALA A 24 -49.36 -35.50 10.93
N LEU A 25 -48.53 -36.41 11.42
CA LEU A 25 -47.10 -36.13 11.65
C LEU A 25 -46.35 -35.93 10.34
N ASP A 26 -46.64 -36.72 9.28
CA ASP A 26 -46.02 -36.53 7.96
C ASP A 26 -46.41 -35.16 7.37
N ASP A 27 -47.68 -34.77 7.47
CA ASP A 27 -48.17 -33.45 7.04
C ASP A 27 -47.50 -32.32 7.81
N LEU A 28 -47.35 -32.46 9.15
CA LEU A 28 -46.64 -31.51 9.99
C LEU A 28 -45.16 -31.40 9.61
N CYS A 29 -44.50 -32.53 9.34
CA CYS A 29 -43.12 -32.55 8.86
C CYS A 29 -42.97 -31.85 7.49
N CYS A 30 -43.90 -32.03 6.59
CA CYS A 30 -43.90 -31.33 5.31
C CYS A 30 -44.07 -29.82 5.51
N THR A 31 -45.00 -29.39 6.32
CA THR A 31 -45.21 -27.95 6.65
C THR A 31 -43.99 -27.31 7.28
N LEU A 32 -43.31 -28.02 8.20
CA LEU A 32 -42.08 -27.56 8.83
C LEU A 32 -40.92 -27.45 7.81
N ARG A 33 -40.78 -28.40 6.91
CA ARG A 33 -39.76 -28.35 5.84
C ARG A 33 -39.97 -27.14 4.92
N GLU A 34 -41.25 -26.90 4.52
CA GLU A 34 -41.60 -25.73 3.72
C GLU A 34 -41.30 -24.43 4.47
N ALA A 35 -41.65 -24.34 5.77
CA ALA A 35 -41.34 -23.15 6.58
C ALA A 35 -39.85 -22.90 6.72
N ILE A 36 -39.05 -23.97 6.93
CA ILE A 36 -37.58 -23.90 6.98
C ILE A 36 -37.03 -23.42 5.64
N SER A 37 -37.50 -23.97 4.53
CA SER A 37 -37.11 -23.56 3.18
C SER A 37 -37.40 -22.08 2.92
N ASN A 38 -38.61 -21.62 3.28
CA ASN A 38 -39.00 -20.21 3.13
C ASN A 38 -38.15 -19.26 3.98
N ILE A 39 -37.81 -19.65 5.21
CA ILE A 39 -36.93 -18.88 6.09
C ILE A 39 -35.52 -18.81 5.49
N SER A 40 -35.02 -19.94 4.96
CA SER A 40 -33.71 -19.99 4.32
C SER A 40 -33.64 -19.10 3.07
N ASN A 41 -34.68 -19.15 2.25
CA ASN A 41 -34.79 -18.30 1.06
C ASN A 41 -34.84 -16.81 1.43
N ALA A 42 -35.65 -16.44 2.43
CA ALA A 42 -35.74 -15.05 2.91
C ALA A 42 -34.39 -14.57 3.50
N LYS A 43 -33.67 -15.46 4.21
CA LYS A 43 -32.31 -15.14 4.69
C LYS A 43 -31.37 -14.87 3.51
N ASN A 44 -31.39 -15.71 2.49
CA ASN A 44 -30.52 -15.55 1.33
C ASN A 44 -30.85 -14.26 0.55
N GLU A 45 -32.13 -13.94 0.36
CA GLU A 45 -32.56 -12.68 -0.28
C GLU A 45 -32.03 -11.46 0.46
N ILE A 46 -32.11 -11.45 1.81
CA ILE A 46 -31.57 -10.36 2.65
C ILE A 46 -30.05 -10.24 2.49
N LEU A 47 -29.32 -11.37 2.48
CA LEU A 47 -27.88 -11.38 2.31
C LEU A 47 -27.47 -10.89 0.92
N GLU A 48 -28.16 -11.31 -0.13
CA GLU A 48 -27.91 -10.85 -1.51
C GLU A 48 -28.19 -9.35 -1.67
N GLU A 49 -29.26 -8.84 -1.05
CA GLU A 49 -29.56 -7.40 -1.05
C GLU A 49 -28.50 -6.60 -0.30
N TYR A 50 -28.06 -7.10 0.87
CA TYR A 50 -26.96 -6.51 1.62
C TYR A 50 -25.68 -6.48 0.80
N GLU A 51 -25.25 -7.61 0.22
CA GLU A 51 -24.07 -7.69 -0.63
C GLU A 51 -24.16 -6.68 -1.79
N ARG A 52 -25.29 -6.65 -2.49
CA ARG A 52 -25.50 -5.73 -3.63
C ARG A 52 -25.38 -4.27 -3.24
N SER A 53 -25.94 -3.88 -2.09
CA SER A 53 -25.88 -2.51 -1.61
C SER A 53 -24.48 -2.10 -1.16
N CYS A 54 -23.78 -2.97 -0.43
CA CYS A 54 -22.43 -2.73 0.03
C CYS A 54 -21.40 -2.80 -1.11
N ARG A 55 -21.55 -3.75 -2.04
CA ARG A 55 -20.62 -3.96 -3.15
C ARG A 55 -20.45 -2.70 -4.01
N LYS A 56 -21.54 -2.02 -4.32
CA LYS A 56 -21.49 -0.76 -5.08
C LYS A 56 -20.67 0.30 -4.34
N LYS A 57 -20.90 0.48 -3.06
CA LYS A 57 -20.16 1.44 -2.22
C LYS A 57 -18.67 1.11 -2.20
N ILE A 58 -18.32 -0.17 -2.02
CA ILE A 58 -16.95 -0.65 -2.01
C ILE A 58 -16.25 -0.40 -3.35
N ILE A 59 -16.93 -0.68 -4.48
CA ILE A 59 -16.39 -0.43 -5.82
C ILE A 59 -16.17 1.08 -6.04
N ASP A 60 -17.11 1.91 -5.63
CA ASP A 60 -16.98 3.37 -5.75
C ASP A 60 -15.79 3.89 -4.91
N GLU A 61 -15.55 3.33 -3.73
CA GLU A 61 -14.42 3.65 -2.86
C GLU A 61 -13.09 3.19 -3.47
N ILE A 62 -13.00 1.94 -3.94
CA ILE A 62 -11.81 1.42 -4.66
C ILE A 62 -11.49 2.32 -5.87
N ASN A 63 -12.48 2.66 -6.68
CA ASN A 63 -12.28 3.49 -7.87
C ASN A 63 -11.90 4.94 -7.52
N SER A 64 -12.36 5.45 -6.39
CA SER A 64 -11.93 6.75 -5.85
C SER A 64 -10.45 6.72 -5.47
N GLU A 65 -10.00 5.68 -4.78
CA GLU A 65 -8.59 5.47 -4.43
C GLU A 65 -7.71 5.28 -5.67
N ILE A 66 -8.16 4.49 -6.65
CA ILE A 66 -7.47 4.34 -7.94
C ILE A 66 -7.31 5.70 -8.63
N LYS A 67 -8.36 6.50 -8.65
CA LYS A 67 -8.33 7.83 -9.25
C LYS A 67 -7.37 8.78 -8.53
N ALA A 68 -7.42 8.77 -7.20
CA ALA A 68 -6.60 9.66 -6.37
C ALA A 68 -5.10 9.35 -6.49
N ASN A 69 -4.74 8.06 -6.52
CA ASN A 69 -3.36 7.61 -6.40
C ASN A 69 -2.72 7.17 -7.72
N PHE A 70 -3.51 6.85 -8.77
CA PHE A 70 -3.01 6.23 -10.01
C PHE A 70 -3.37 6.97 -11.30
N ASP A 71 -4.10 8.06 -11.22
CA ASP A 71 -4.36 9.01 -12.31
C ASP A 71 -4.67 8.32 -13.66
N GLY A 72 -5.59 7.35 -13.64
CA GLY A 72 -6.04 6.63 -14.83
C GLY A 72 -5.07 5.59 -15.41
N ARG A 73 -3.99 5.25 -14.71
CA ARG A 73 -3.07 4.15 -15.10
C ARG A 73 -3.70 2.79 -14.89
N ILE A 74 -4.61 2.69 -13.92
CA ILE A 74 -5.36 1.48 -13.63
C ILE A 74 -6.79 1.69 -14.13
N PRO A 75 -7.34 0.79 -14.94
CA PRO A 75 -8.75 0.82 -15.29
C PRO A 75 -9.62 0.66 -14.04
N TYR A 76 -10.79 1.29 -14.06
CA TYR A 76 -11.73 1.15 -12.95
C TYR A 76 -12.17 -0.30 -12.78
N VAL A 77 -12.28 -0.71 -11.52
CA VAL A 77 -12.83 -2.01 -11.15
C VAL A 77 -14.34 -2.01 -11.42
N ASP A 78 -14.82 -3.04 -12.04
CA ASP A 78 -16.25 -3.27 -12.28
C ASP A 78 -16.85 -4.31 -11.32
N ASN A 79 -18.10 -4.68 -11.54
CA ASN A 79 -18.80 -5.67 -10.70
C ASN A 79 -18.23 -7.09 -10.80
N TYR A 80 -17.38 -7.37 -11.77
CA TYR A 80 -16.87 -8.73 -12.03
C TYR A 80 -15.47 -8.96 -11.44
N GLY A 81 -14.77 -7.90 -11.05
CA GLY A 81 -13.41 -7.99 -10.53
C GLY A 81 -12.37 -7.45 -11.53
N TYR A 82 -11.16 -7.91 -11.43
CA TYR A 82 -10.04 -7.36 -12.18
C TYR A 82 -9.06 -8.44 -12.63
N GLN A 83 -8.69 -8.43 -13.91
CA GLN A 83 -7.66 -9.32 -14.44
C GLN A 83 -6.30 -8.66 -14.34
N VAL A 84 -5.35 -9.34 -13.70
CA VAL A 84 -3.97 -8.90 -13.46
C VAL A 84 -2.99 -10.02 -13.78
N SER A 85 -1.70 -9.71 -13.74
CA SER A 85 -0.64 -10.70 -13.88
C SER A 85 0.28 -10.69 -12.66
N TYR A 86 0.59 -11.88 -12.13
CA TYR A 86 1.56 -12.07 -11.04
C TYR A 86 2.69 -12.95 -11.56
N ASP A 87 3.89 -12.41 -11.70
CA ASP A 87 5.07 -13.10 -12.25
C ASP A 87 4.75 -13.79 -13.61
N GLY A 88 4.07 -13.03 -14.50
CA GLY A 88 3.62 -13.53 -15.81
C GLY A 88 2.39 -14.45 -15.78
N ILE A 89 1.78 -14.69 -14.62
CA ILE A 89 0.63 -15.59 -14.46
C ILE A 89 -0.67 -14.80 -14.49
N PRO A 90 -1.49 -14.91 -15.54
CA PRO A 90 -2.76 -14.20 -15.62
C PRO A 90 -3.74 -14.70 -14.56
N THR A 91 -4.18 -13.78 -13.73
CA THR A 91 -5.00 -14.05 -12.55
C THR A 91 -6.17 -13.08 -12.51
N TYR A 92 -7.33 -13.59 -12.15
CA TYR A 92 -8.51 -12.78 -11.93
C TYR A 92 -8.71 -12.57 -10.42
N VAL A 93 -8.75 -11.32 -9.98
CA VAL A 93 -8.98 -10.94 -8.58
C VAL A 93 -10.40 -10.39 -8.44
N ASN A 94 -11.16 -10.95 -7.52
CA ASN A 94 -12.53 -10.57 -7.24
C ASN A 94 -12.79 -10.58 -5.73
N PHE A 95 -13.92 -10.03 -5.30
CA PHE A 95 -14.38 -10.11 -3.92
C PHE A 95 -15.88 -10.40 -3.87
N SER A 96 -16.33 -11.09 -2.83
CA SER A 96 -17.75 -11.30 -2.55
C SER A 96 -18.03 -11.45 -1.07
N CYS A 97 -19.31 -11.31 -0.71
CA CYS A 97 -19.80 -11.54 0.63
C CYS A 97 -20.52 -12.88 0.69
N ILE A 98 -20.05 -13.79 1.54
CA ILE A 98 -20.66 -15.09 1.77
C ILE A 98 -21.11 -15.15 3.21
N GLU A 99 -22.39 -15.32 3.45
CA GLU A 99 -22.98 -15.37 4.80
C GLU A 99 -22.67 -14.18 5.69
N GLY A 100 -22.43 -12.98 5.12
CA GLY A 100 -22.08 -11.77 5.83
C GLY A 100 -20.57 -11.58 6.06
N GLU A 101 -19.74 -12.48 5.55
CA GLU A 101 -18.29 -12.41 5.62
C GLU A 101 -17.71 -12.06 4.25
N TRP A 102 -16.73 -11.15 4.20
CA TRP A 102 -16.10 -10.74 2.94
C TRP A 102 -14.85 -11.56 2.63
N TYR A 103 -14.72 -11.91 1.36
CA TYR A 103 -13.60 -12.68 0.83
C TYR A 103 -13.05 -12.03 -0.42
N ILE A 104 -11.72 -12.06 -0.59
CA ILE A 104 -11.02 -11.77 -1.84
C ILE A 104 -10.58 -13.11 -2.44
N TYR A 105 -10.89 -13.33 -3.71
CA TYR A 105 -10.58 -14.55 -4.44
C TYR A 105 -9.58 -14.28 -5.54
N PHE A 106 -8.68 -15.26 -5.75
CA PHE A 106 -7.69 -15.25 -6.81
C PHE A 106 -7.92 -16.44 -7.70
N THR A 107 -8.37 -16.22 -8.94
CA THR A 107 -8.60 -17.26 -9.92
C THR A 107 -7.51 -17.21 -10.98
N ILE A 108 -6.66 -18.24 -11.01
CA ILE A 108 -5.59 -18.34 -11.99
C ILE A 108 -6.20 -18.82 -13.30
N LEU A 109 -5.97 -18.08 -14.37
CA LEU A 109 -6.50 -18.41 -15.70
C LEU A 109 -5.59 -19.42 -16.42
N GLU A 110 -4.26 -19.29 -16.24
CA GLU A 110 -3.26 -20.17 -16.85
C GLU A 110 -1.94 -20.08 -16.07
N GLY A 111 -1.19 -21.18 -16.01
CA GLY A 111 0.19 -21.19 -15.51
C GLY A 111 0.37 -21.74 -14.09
N SER A 112 1.44 -21.34 -13.42
CA SER A 112 1.85 -21.86 -12.11
C SER A 112 1.09 -21.19 -10.96
N LEU A 113 0.67 -21.98 -9.98
CA LEU A 113 0.01 -21.48 -8.75
C LEU A 113 0.98 -20.76 -7.80
N LYS A 114 2.30 -20.97 -7.94
CA LYS A 114 3.27 -20.56 -6.92
C LYS A 114 3.27 -19.08 -6.61
N PRO A 115 3.37 -18.14 -7.56
CA PRO A 115 3.42 -16.70 -7.24
C PRO A 115 2.16 -16.21 -6.51
N VAL A 116 1.00 -16.67 -6.96
CA VAL A 116 -0.29 -16.29 -6.35
C VAL A 116 -0.44 -16.89 -4.95
N LYS A 117 0.00 -18.13 -4.73
CA LYS A 117 0.02 -18.75 -3.39
C LYS A 117 0.92 -17.99 -2.42
N GLU A 118 2.09 -17.55 -2.87
CA GLU A 118 3.02 -16.75 -2.06
C GLU A 118 2.40 -15.40 -1.70
N LEU A 119 1.75 -14.72 -2.65
CA LEU A 119 1.02 -13.48 -2.40
C LEU A 119 -0.11 -13.66 -1.39
N VAL A 120 -1.02 -14.63 -1.63
CA VAL A 120 -2.15 -14.89 -0.72
C VAL A 120 -1.66 -15.19 0.69
N LYS A 121 -0.60 -15.98 0.82
CA LYS A 121 0.02 -16.28 2.11
C LYS A 121 0.60 -15.03 2.77
N SER A 122 1.28 -14.16 2.03
CA SER A 122 1.82 -12.90 2.57
C SER A 122 0.72 -11.95 3.07
N MET A 123 -0.45 -12.01 2.46
CA MET A 123 -1.64 -11.25 2.88
C MET A 123 -2.38 -11.86 4.08
N GLY A 124 -1.96 -13.05 4.57
CA GLY A 124 -2.60 -13.78 5.65
C GLY A 124 -3.82 -14.62 5.22
N GLY A 125 -3.92 -14.96 3.92
CA GLY A 125 -4.99 -15.79 3.37
C GLY A 125 -4.66 -17.26 3.32
N ASP A 126 -5.63 -18.05 2.87
CA ASP A 126 -5.47 -19.49 2.60
C ASP A 126 -4.88 -19.70 1.20
N SER A 127 -3.62 -20.07 1.14
CA SER A 127 -2.91 -20.32 -0.12
C SER A 127 -3.37 -21.58 -0.85
N GLU A 128 -4.12 -22.47 -0.22
CA GLU A 128 -4.63 -23.66 -0.91
C GLU A 128 -5.94 -23.39 -1.64
N SER A 129 -6.86 -22.66 -1.02
CA SER A 129 -8.10 -22.21 -1.67
C SER A 129 -7.93 -20.94 -2.50
N LEU A 130 -6.79 -20.25 -2.39
CA LEU A 130 -6.51 -18.95 -3.03
C LEU A 130 -7.55 -17.89 -2.64
N GLU A 131 -7.88 -17.86 -1.36
CA GLU A 131 -8.85 -16.91 -0.82
C GLU A 131 -8.32 -16.21 0.42
N LEU A 132 -8.78 -14.98 0.63
CA LEU A 132 -8.46 -14.17 1.78
C LEU A 132 -9.76 -13.69 2.43
N ARG A 133 -10.05 -14.14 3.65
CA ARG A 133 -11.12 -13.60 4.46
C ARG A 133 -10.72 -12.25 5.02
N VAL A 134 -11.58 -11.25 4.88
CA VAL A 134 -11.30 -9.86 5.28
C VAL A 134 -12.51 -9.27 6.01
N SER A 135 -12.25 -8.33 6.94
CA SER A 135 -13.32 -7.48 7.46
C SER A 135 -13.73 -6.43 6.42
N GLU A 136 -14.97 -5.96 6.48
CA GLU A 136 -15.47 -4.91 5.57
C GLU A 136 -14.56 -3.66 5.58
N GLU A 137 -14.06 -3.27 6.75
CA GLU A 137 -13.16 -2.12 6.93
C GLU A 137 -11.81 -2.27 6.21
N ASN A 138 -11.32 -3.51 6.08
CA ASN A 138 -10.04 -3.80 5.45
C ASN A 138 -10.17 -4.25 3.97
N LEU A 139 -11.38 -4.43 3.47
CA LEU A 139 -11.62 -5.00 2.15
C LEU A 139 -11.01 -4.13 1.03
N VAL A 140 -11.31 -2.83 1.03
CA VAL A 140 -10.79 -1.88 0.04
C VAL A 140 -9.27 -1.91 0.02
N TRP A 141 -8.65 -1.76 1.18
CA TRP A 141 -7.20 -1.76 1.32
C TRP A 141 -6.55 -3.06 0.86
N LYS A 142 -7.07 -4.22 1.30
CA LYS A 142 -6.52 -5.52 0.92
C LYS A 142 -6.72 -5.82 -0.57
N PHE A 143 -7.85 -5.41 -1.14
CA PHE A 143 -8.09 -5.56 -2.57
C PHE A 143 -7.13 -4.71 -3.41
N LEU A 144 -6.95 -3.44 -3.04
CA LEU A 144 -5.97 -2.55 -3.67
C LEU A 144 -4.55 -3.11 -3.56
N TYR A 145 -4.17 -3.63 -2.38
CA TYR A 145 -2.87 -4.27 -2.22
C TYR A 145 -2.68 -5.46 -3.17
N ALA A 146 -3.71 -6.32 -3.33
CA ALA A 146 -3.66 -7.41 -4.29
C ALA A 146 -3.46 -6.91 -5.72
N LEU A 147 -4.18 -5.85 -6.14
CA LEU A 147 -4.03 -5.27 -7.48
C LEU A 147 -2.63 -4.67 -7.70
N PHE A 148 -2.04 -4.04 -6.69
CA PHE A 148 -0.75 -3.36 -6.83
C PHE A 148 0.46 -4.28 -6.70
N SER A 149 0.27 -5.48 -6.18
CA SER A 149 1.30 -6.51 -6.12
C SER A 149 1.50 -7.26 -7.44
N THR A 150 0.97 -6.74 -8.55
CA THR A 150 1.02 -7.40 -9.87
C THR A 150 2.16 -6.86 -10.73
N ASP A 151 2.62 -7.66 -11.71
CA ASP A 151 3.67 -7.28 -12.66
C ASP A 151 3.26 -6.09 -13.54
N ASP A 152 1.95 -5.98 -13.84
CA ASP A 152 1.40 -4.90 -14.65
C ASP A 152 1.52 -3.55 -13.93
N TYR A 153 1.65 -3.59 -12.61
CA TYR A 153 1.76 -2.45 -11.72
C TYR A 153 3.03 -2.48 -10.88
N THR A 154 3.95 -3.44 -11.11
CA THR A 154 5.30 -3.37 -10.54
C THR A 154 5.89 -2.03 -10.93
N ARG A 155 6.04 -1.19 -9.91
CA ARG A 155 6.61 0.14 -10.07
C ARG A 155 8.02 -0.02 -10.63
N LYS A 156 8.30 0.62 -11.74
CA LYS A 156 9.66 0.71 -12.23
C LYS A 156 10.35 1.84 -11.50
N GLU A 157 11.21 1.45 -10.60
CA GLU A 157 12.04 2.33 -9.80
C GLU A 157 13.41 2.43 -10.45
N VAL A 158 13.73 3.59 -10.98
CA VAL A 158 14.87 3.78 -11.85
C VAL A 158 15.78 4.86 -11.32
N ILE A 159 17.08 4.65 -11.42
CA ILE A 159 18.11 5.65 -11.16
C ILE A 159 18.92 5.95 -12.39
N PHE A 160 19.14 7.26 -12.64
CA PHE A 160 20.13 7.76 -13.58
C PHE A 160 21.26 8.44 -12.81
N LYS A 161 22.48 8.23 -13.23
CA LYS A 161 23.67 8.76 -12.55
C LYS A 161 24.53 9.57 -13.53
N PHE A 162 24.85 10.79 -13.13
CA PHE A 162 25.66 11.71 -13.92
C PHE A 162 26.84 12.20 -13.10
N GLY A 163 28.07 11.96 -13.60
CA GLY A 163 29.32 12.32 -12.98
C GLY A 163 30.01 11.16 -12.25
N ASP A 164 31.28 11.36 -11.93
CA ASP A 164 32.13 10.30 -11.41
C ASP A 164 31.75 9.91 -9.98
N GLN A 165 31.40 10.88 -9.12
CA GLN A 165 30.98 10.59 -7.74
C GLN A 165 29.63 9.89 -7.70
N ALA A 166 28.64 10.38 -8.47
CA ALA A 166 27.32 9.77 -8.57
C ALA A 166 27.40 8.31 -8.98
N ASN A 167 28.31 7.97 -9.91
CA ASN A 167 28.54 6.59 -10.36
C ASN A 167 29.11 5.66 -9.29
N THR A 168 29.75 6.20 -8.24
CA THR A 168 30.31 5.37 -7.14
C THR A 168 29.30 5.09 -6.02
N VAL A 169 28.16 5.76 -5.99
CA VAL A 169 27.13 5.61 -4.95
C VAL A 169 26.44 4.26 -5.08
N ASN A 170 26.31 3.53 -3.98
CA ASN A 170 25.51 2.31 -3.95
C ASN A 170 24.01 2.63 -4.07
N SER A 171 23.30 1.89 -4.91
CA SER A 171 21.88 2.11 -5.19
C SER A 171 21.16 0.78 -5.47
N GLU A 172 21.38 -0.23 -4.63
CA GLU A 172 20.90 -1.60 -4.82
C GLU A 172 19.38 -1.70 -5.03
N ASN A 173 18.63 -0.83 -4.37
CA ASN A 173 17.18 -0.77 -4.47
C ASN A 173 16.66 -0.11 -5.76
N TRP A 174 17.55 0.47 -6.57
CA TRP A 174 17.20 1.23 -7.75
C TRP A 174 17.78 0.60 -9.01
N LYS A 175 16.95 0.48 -10.04
CA LYS A 175 17.38 -0.13 -11.30
C LYS A 175 18.00 0.91 -12.23
N THR A 176 19.24 0.75 -12.61
CA THR A 176 19.83 1.56 -13.67
C THR A 176 19.40 1.04 -15.04
N ILE A 177 18.84 1.93 -15.88
CA ILE A 177 18.44 1.61 -17.25
C ILE A 177 18.99 2.65 -18.24
N PRO A 178 19.20 2.29 -19.53
CA PRO A 178 19.43 3.28 -20.56
C PRO A 178 18.21 4.20 -20.75
N LEU A 179 18.44 5.49 -21.02
CA LEU A 179 17.38 6.47 -21.22
C LEU A 179 16.36 6.06 -22.30
N GLU A 180 16.84 5.39 -23.35
CA GLU A 180 16.05 4.93 -24.47
C GLU A 180 15.03 3.85 -24.07
N THR A 181 15.28 3.13 -22.98
CA THR A 181 14.41 2.07 -22.46
C THR A 181 13.40 2.57 -21.44
N MET A 182 13.46 3.85 -21.08
CA MET A 182 12.48 4.48 -20.21
C MET A 182 11.12 4.53 -20.91
N ASP A 183 10.10 3.99 -20.32
CA ASP A 183 8.74 3.92 -20.85
C ASP A 183 7.72 4.59 -19.93
N SER A 184 6.45 4.63 -20.37
CA SER A 184 5.35 5.22 -19.59
C SER A 184 5.00 4.49 -18.31
N ARG A 185 5.60 3.32 -18.05
CA ARG A 185 5.44 2.52 -16.83
C ARG A 185 6.52 2.82 -15.78
N THR A 186 7.43 3.75 -16.06
CA THR A 186 8.43 4.21 -15.10
C THR A 186 7.73 5.14 -14.10
N ASP A 187 7.56 4.67 -12.89
CA ASP A 187 6.76 5.36 -11.85
C ASP A 187 7.60 6.27 -10.98
N TRP A 188 8.80 5.84 -10.63
CA TRP A 188 9.71 6.57 -9.78
C TRP A 188 11.07 6.70 -10.43
N VAL A 189 11.59 7.90 -10.44
CA VAL A 189 12.91 8.20 -11.01
C VAL A 189 13.73 8.96 -10.00
N VAL A 190 14.91 8.49 -9.73
CA VAL A 190 15.96 9.26 -9.08
C VAL A 190 17.00 9.64 -10.12
N ILE A 191 17.37 10.89 -10.13
CA ILE A 191 18.51 11.41 -10.90
C ILE A 191 19.54 11.85 -9.90
N LEU A 192 20.66 11.15 -9.85
CA LEU A 192 21.80 11.46 -9.00
C LEU A 192 22.87 12.12 -9.85
N THR A 193 23.35 13.27 -9.43
CA THR A 193 24.33 14.05 -10.20
C THR A 193 25.41 14.64 -9.32
N ASP A 194 26.60 14.82 -9.89
CA ASP A 194 27.70 15.55 -9.26
C ASP A 194 27.52 17.08 -9.41
N ASP A 195 26.78 17.53 -10.46
CA ASP A 195 26.56 18.93 -10.79
C ASP A 195 25.30 19.05 -11.65
N ALA A 196 24.21 19.48 -11.03
CA ALA A 196 22.92 19.58 -11.71
C ALA A 196 22.87 20.67 -12.81
N GLU A 197 23.69 21.72 -12.68
CA GLU A 197 23.78 22.75 -13.72
C GLU A 197 24.54 22.24 -14.95
N ALA A 198 25.62 21.50 -14.74
CA ALA A 198 26.41 20.94 -15.83
C ALA A 198 25.63 19.89 -16.66
N TYR A 199 24.77 19.11 -16.02
CA TYR A 199 23.95 18.06 -16.65
C TYR A 199 22.48 18.48 -16.88
N PHE A 200 22.20 19.78 -16.92
CA PHE A 200 20.85 20.33 -16.99
C PHE A 200 20.03 19.80 -18.19
N LEU A 201 20.63 19.69 -19.37
CA LEU A 201 19.95 19.24 -20.57
C LEU A 201 19.58 17.75 -20.50
N GLU A 202 20.48 16.92 -19.99
CA GLU A 202 20.29 15.49 -19.81
C GLU A 202 19.19 15.21 -18.77
N ILE A 203 19.22 15.93 -17.65
CA ILE A 203 18.22 15.85 -16.59
C ILE A 203 16.84 16.25 -17.13
N ASN A 204 16.74 17.37 -17.84
CA ASN A 204 15.49 17.79 -18.47
C ASN A 204 14.98 16.79 -19.50
N ALA A 205 15.86 16.14 -20.27
CA ALA A 205 15.46 15.11 -21.21
C ALA A 205 14.81 13.90 -20.51
N ILE A 206 15.22 13.57 -19.28
CA ILE A 206 14.59 12.54 -18.47
C ILE A 206 13.24 13.02 -17.92
N VAL A 207 13.24 14.16 -17.23
CA VAL A 207 12.04 14.70 -16.57
C VAL A 207 10.89 14.94 -17.55
N THR A 208 11.18 15.44 -18.75
CA THR A 208 10.16 15.68 -19.78
C THR A 208 9.57 14.40 -20.40
N ARG A 209 10.26 13.27 -20.28
CA ARG A 209 9.73 11.94 -20.71
C ARG A 209 8.82 11.31 -19.70
N MET A 210 8.86 11.75 -18.43
CA MET A 210 8.02 11.21 -17.39
C MET A 210 6.56 11.63 -17.59
N LYS A 211 5.65 10.67 -17.43
CA LYS A 211 4.22 10.96 -17.37
C LYS A 211 3.84 11.74 -16.11
N HIS A 212 4.58 11.49 -15.02
CA HIS A 212 4.35 12.07 -13.70
C HIS A 212 5.66 12.64 -13.12
N PRO A 213 6.06 13.86 -13.53
CA PRO A 213 7.31 14.46 -13.06
C PRO A 213 7.36 14.65 -11.53
N LYS A 214 6.22 14.64 -10.83
CA LYS A 214 6.16 14.73 -9.38
C LYS A 214 6.81 13.56 -8.64
N THR A 215 7.02 12.42 -9.30
CA THR A 215 7.72 11.26 -8.74
C THR A 215 9.19 11.17 -9.19
N CYS A 216 9.74 12.29 -9.68
CA CYS A 216 11.16 12.43 -10.01
C CYS A 216 11.88 13.20 -8.92
N PHE A 217 12.93 12.60 -8.39
CA PHE A 217 13.88 13.28 -7.50
C PHE A 217 15.15 13.62 -8.27
N VAL A 218 15.60 14.87 -8.16
CA VAL A 218 16.92 15.29 -8.62
C VAL A 218 17.78 15.55 -7.39
N ILE A 219 18.79 14.71 -7.19
CA ILE A 219 19.69 14.75 -6.03
C ILE A 219 21.06 15.18 -6.51
N ASP A 220 21.48 16.36 -6.06
CA ASP A 220 22.76 16.97 -6.39
C ASP A 220 23.76 16.73 -5.25
N LEU A 221 24.89 16.11 -5.58
CA LEU A 221 25.98 15.86 -4.62
C LEU A 221 26.86 17.08 -4.38
N HIS A 222 26.65 18.13 -5.15
CA HIS A 222 27.41 19.37 -5.01
C HIS A 222 26.48 20.54 -4.65
N PRO A 223 26.75 21.26 -3.54
CA PRO A 223 25.95 22.42 -3.19
C PRO A 223 25.99 23.46 -4.31
N CYS A 224 24.81 23.78 -4.86
CA CYS A 224 24.66 24.72 -5.97
C CYS A 224 24.09 26.06 -5.48
N ALA A 225 24.78 27.16 -5.74
CA ALA A 225 24.32 28.51 -5.39
C ALA A 225 23.00 28.90 -6.10
N ASN A 226 22.77 28.39 -7.31
CA ASN A 226 21.56 28.63 -8.09
C ASN A 226 20.42 27.66 -7.79
N TYR A 227 20.46 26.95 -6.67
CA TYR A 227 19.47 25.91 -6.31
C TYR A 227 18.02 26.36 -6.44
N LYS A 228 17.69 27.64 -6.19
CA LYS A 228 16.32 28.16 -6.34
C LYS A 228 15.83 28.09 -7.78
N HIS A 229 16.71 28.39 -8.74
CA HIS A 229 16.39 28.25 -10.16
C HIS A 229 16.17 26.78 -10.52
N LEU A 230 16.97 25.87 -10.00
CA LEU A 230 16.80 24.43 -10.24
C LEU A 230 15.52 23.88 -9.62
N GLN A 231 15.12 24.37 -8.44
CA GLN A 231 13.84 24.04 -7.81
C GLN A 231 12.61 24.55 -8.59
N GLU A 232 12.76 25.65 -9.34
CA GLU A 232 11.72 26.12 -10.27
C GLU A 232 11.55 25.20 -11.50
N GLN A 233 12.60 24.46 -11.86
CA GLN A 233 12.59 23.53 -12.99
C GLN A 233 12.16 22.11 -12.57
N TRP A 234 12.54 21.67 -11.36
CA TRP A 234 12.34 20.31 -10.90
C TRP A 234 11.72 20.29 -9.50
N ASP A 235 10.51 19.79 -9.44
CA ASP A 235 9.67 19.80 -8.23
C ASP A 235 10.34 19.23 -6.95
N ASN A 236 11.18 18.20 -7.09
CA ASN A 236 11.86 17.54 -5.97
C ASN A 236 13.39 17.61 -6.15
N TYR A 237 13.90 18.81 -6.38
CA TYR A 237 15.35 19.06 -6.37
C TYR A 237 15.84 19.22 -4.94
N VAL A 238 16.84 18.44 -4.58
CA VAL A 238 17.53 18.50 -3.28
C VAL A 238 19.04 18.34 -3.45
N MET A 239 19.79 18.83 -2.48
CA MET A 239 21.26 18.71 -2.40
C MET A 239 21.61 17.83 -1.21
N THR A 240 22.68 17.04 -1.33
CA THR A 240 23.17 16.21 -0.22
C THR A 240 24.69 16.02 -0.34
N ASP A 241 25.29 15.48 0.72
CA ASP A 241 26.68 15.06 0.69
C ASP A 241 26.83 13.55 0.39
N LYS A 242 28.04 13.16 0.06
CA LYS A 242 28.38 11.76 -0.30
C LYS A 242 28.13 10.78 0.85
N GLU A 243 28.19 11.24 2.09
CA GLU A 243 28.03 10.40 3.28
C GLU A 243 26.56 10.09 3.55
N SER A 244 25.68 11.01 3.14
CA SER A 244 24.24 10.93 3.36
C SER A 244 23.46 10.30 2.22
N VAL A 245 23.99 10.31 0.99
CA VAL A 245 23.22 10.00 -0.22
C VAL A 245 22.68 8.56 -0.26
N GLU A 246 23.45 7.57 0.20
CA GLU A 246 23.00 6.17 0.19
C GLU A 246 21.83 5.96 1.16
N ILE A 247 21.88 6.60 2.34
CA ILE A 247 20.79 6.56 3.32
C ILE A 247 19.57 7.31 2.77
N LEU A 248 19.76 8.46 2.10
CA LEU A 248 18.68 9.21 1.46
C LEU A 248 18.00 8.38 0.37
N LEU A 249 18.76 7.67 -0.46
CA LEU A 249 18.21 6.77 -1.49
C LEU A 249 17.40 5.62 -0.88
N SER A 250 17.91 5.03 0.20
CA SER A 250 17.21 4.00 0.97
C SER A 250 15.92 4.52 1.58
N PHE A 251 15.97 5.70 2.22
CA PHE A 251 14.81 6.35 2.79
C PHE A 251 13.71 6.65 1.75
N ILE A 252 14.07 7.22 0.60
CA ILE A 252 13.12 7.48 -0.49
C ILE A 252 12.48 6.18 -0.95
N HIS A 253 13.26 5.12 -1.13
CA HIS A 253 12.75 3.82 -1.52
C HIS A 253 11.80 3.23 -0.47
N HIS A 254 12.19 3.21 0.79
CA HIS A 254 11.41 2.58 1.85
C HIS A 254 10.17 3.38 2.22
N HIS A 255 10.27 4.70 2.34
CA HIS A 255 9.23 5.51 2.99
C HIS A 255 8.39 6.38 2.04
N LEU A 256 8.84 6.60 0.80
CA LEU A 256 8.09 7.34 -0.21
C LEU A 256 7.60 6.45 -1.36
N VAL A 257 8.45 5.52 -1.82
CA VAL A 257 8.12 4.64 -2.95
C VAL A 257 7.27 3.45 -2.50
N ASN A 258 7.67 2.76 -1.44
CA ASN A 258 6.94 1.63 -0.90
C ASN A 258 5.77 2.09 -0.02
N HIS A 259 4.67 1.32 -0.05
CA HIS A 259 3.54 1.61 0.83
C HIS A 259 3.89 1.25 2.27
N SER A 260 3.97 2.26 3.12
CA SER A 260 4.15 2.11 4.55
C SER A 260 2.81 2.08 5.30
N MET A 261 2.77 1.51 6.50
CA MET A 261 1.58 1.47 7.35
C MET A 261 1.17 2.89 7.80
N ILE A 262 2.16 3.72 8.09
CA ILE A 262 2.02 5.15 8.32
C ILE A 262 2.98 5.82 7.36
N SER A 263 2.47 6.60 6.43
CA SER A 263 3.28 7.28 5.42
C SER A 263 2.94 8.76 5.39
N PHE A 264 3.91 9.53 5.00
CA PHE A 264 3.68 10.88 4.50
C PHE A 264 3.73 10.87 2.97
N ALA A 265 3.05 11.82 2.34
CA ALA A 265 3.04 11.92 0.90
C ALA A 265 4.35 12.56 0.39
N ILE A 266 4.70 12.31 -0.88
CA ILE A 266 5.79 13.02 -1.55
C ILE A 266 5.63 14.55 -1.45
N GLN A 267 4.39 15.02 -1.42
CA GLN A 267 4.09 16.44 -1.25
C GLN A 267 4.58 16.98 0.11
N ASP A 268 4.42 16.21 1.18
CA ASP A 268 4.88 16.60 2.52
C ASP A 268 6.42 16.70 2.54
N PHE A 269 7.11 15.71 1.93
CA PHE A 269 8.58 15.75 1.79
C PHE A 269 9.05 16.97 0.99
N ARG A 270 8.35 17.29 -0.10
CA ARG A 270 8.61 18.46 -0.92
C ARG A 270 8.42 19.77 -0.16
N GLU A 271 7.36 19.89 0.65
CA GLU A 271 7.09 21.08 1.47
C GLU A 271 8.22 21.38 2.46
N LEU A 272 8.94 20.35 2.91
CA LEU A 272 10.17 20.52 3.71
C LEU A 272 11.40 20.81 2.83
N GLY A 273 11.52 20.15 1.69
CA GLY A 273 12.66 20.25 0.79
C GLY A 273 12.76 21.60 0.05
N VAL A 274 11.63 22.25 -0.25
CA VAL A 274 11.64 23.56 -0.95
C VAL A 274 12.32 24.66 -0.13
N PRO A 275 11.95 24.90 1.13
CA PRO A 275 12.63 25.90 1.96
C PRO A 275 14.02 25.45 2.44
N TYR A 276 14.25 24.14 2.58
CA TYR A 276 15.46 23.56 3.18
C TYR A 276 16.06 22.46 2.30
N PRO A 277 16.59 22.81 1.12
CA PRO A 277 16.97 21.82 0.10
C PRO A 277 18.25 21.05 0.38
N PHE A 278 19.05 21.42 1.38
CA PHE A 278 20.23 20.67 1.75
C PHE A 278 19.88 19.59 2.77
N ILE A 279 20.16 18.33 2.42
CA ILE A 279 19.77 17.17 3.20
C ILE A 279 21.02 16.48 3.75
N ARG A 280 20.96 16.10 5.02
CA ARG A 280 21.81 15.07 5.62
C ARG A 280 20.98 13.89 6.07
N ALA A 281 21.55 12.70 6.01
CA ALA A 281 20.89 11.49 6.39
C ALA A 281 21.76 10.64 7.32
N THR A 282 21.13 10.01 8.29
CA THR A 282 21.75 9.03 9.19
C THR A 282 20.87 7.81 9.35
N SER A 283 21.48 6.67 9.65
CA SER A 283 20.76 5.45 9.99
C SER A 283 21.27 4.87 11.32
N ALA A 284 20.42 4.16 12.01
CA ALA A 284 20.76 3.43 13.21
C ALA A 284 19.99 2.10 13.25
N GLU A 285 20.57 1.07 13.86
CA GLU A 285 19.82 -0.13 14.21
C GLU A 285 18.78 0.20 15.28
N ILE A 286 17.63 -0.43 15.19
CA ILE A 286 16.56 -0.25 16.16
C ILE A 286 17.02 -0.66 17.56
N GLY A 287 16.63 0.15 18.57
CA GLY A 287 17.07 -0.01 19.95
C GLY A 287 18.41 0.68 20.28
N LYS A 288 19.09 1.26 19.29
CA LYS A 288 20.24 2.15 19.53
C LYS A 288 19.76 3.61 19.52
N LYS A 289 20.52 4.48 20.21
CA LYS A 289 20.25 5.91 20.20
C LYS A 289 20.33 6.42 18.75
N VAL A 290 19.23 6.99 18.28
CA VAL A 290 19.17 7.62 16.97
C VAL A 290 19.92 8.95 17.04
N PRO A 291 20.88 9.19 16.14
CA PRO A 291 21.50 10.51 16.06
C PRO A 291 20.44 11.56 15.73
N MET A 292 20.38 12.63 16.52
CA MET A 292 19.50 13.76 16.27
C MET A 292 20.35 15.03 16.11
N ASP A 293 19.93 15.92 15.21
CA ASP A 293 20.57 17.20 15.00
C ASP A 293 19.59 18.33 15.34
N SER A 294 19.80 18.97 16.50
CA SER A 294 18.98 20.08 16.97
C SER A 294 19.11 21.37 16.11
N HIS A 295 20.01 21.38 15.14
CA HIS A 295 20.20 22.51 14.22
C HIS A 295 19.47 22.29 12.89
N ALA A 296 18.85 21.14 12.70
CA ALA A 296 18.03 20.89 11.52
C ALA A 296 16.78 21.78 11.51
N ASN A 297 16.43 22.28 10.34
CA ASN A 297 15.24 23.11 10.16
C ASN A 297 13.95 22.26 10.05
N ALA A 298 14.07 21.01 9.59
CA ALA A 298 12.99 20.04 9.57
C ALA A 298 13.58 18.63 9.58
N ILE A 299 12.77 17.64 9.96
CA ILE A 299 13.21 16.24 10.12
C ILE A 299 12.17 15.31 9.51
N CYS A 300 12.63 14.29 8.76
CA CYS A 300 11.84 13.11 8.42
C CYS A 300 12.44 11.89 9.11
N TYR A 301 11.58 11.10 9.74
CA TYR A 301 11.96 9.96 10.55
C TYR A 301 11.27 8.70 10.01
N GLY A 302 12.05 7.74 9.56
CA GLY A 302 11.58 6.48 9.01
C GLY A 302 11.92 5.30 9.89
N LEU A 303 10.92 4.48 10.21
CA LEU A 303 11.05 3.24 10.96
C LEU A 303 10.74 2.06 10.06
N SER A 304 11.67 1.15 9.90
CA SER A 304 11.53 -0.10 9.15
C SER A 304 11.72 -1.30 10.08
N PHE A 305 10.66 -2.12 10.28
CA PHE A 305 10.71 -3.29 11.14
C PHE A 305 9.61 -4.31 10.79
N GLU A 306 9.78 -5.55 11.22
CA GLU A 306 8.77 -6.61 11.01
C GLU A 306 7.60 -6.46 11.99
N TYR A 307 6.37 -6.39 11.47
CA TYR A 307 5.17 -6.27 12.29
C TYR A 307 4.92 -7.53 13.12
N GLY A 308 4.62 -7.32 14.40
CA GLY A 308 4.39 -8.40 15.35
C GLY A 308 5.65 -8.87 16.06
N SER A 309 6.80 -8.26 15.80
CA SER A 309 7.99 -8.43 16.64
C SER A 309 7.74 -7.81 18.02
N ASP A 310 8.37 -8.38 19.07
CA ASP A 310 8.28 -7.89 20.47
C ASP A 310 8.84 -6.45 20.65
N HIS A 311 9.32 -5.87 19.58
CA HIS A 311 10.03 -4.59 19.54
C HIS A 311 9.12 -3.35 19.40
N THR A 312 7.83 -3.50 19.01
CA THR A 312 6.94 -2.37 18.68
C THR A 312 6.87 -1.31 19.79
N THR A 313 6.86 -1.73 21.06
CA THR A 313 6.80 -0.80 22.20
C THR A 313 8.15 -0.10 22.43
N SER A 314 9.25 -0.81 22.21
CA SER A 314 10.62 -0.28 22.34
C SER A 314 10.88 0.84 21.32
N TYR A 315 10.33 0.71 20.10
CA TYR A 315 10.50 1.70 19.04
C TYR A 315 9.81 3.02 19.33
N MET A 316 8.58 2.94 19.81
CA MET A 316 7.83 4.15 20.17
C MET A 316 8.50 4.89 21.34
N THR A 317 9.14 4.17 22.26
CA THR A 317 9.90 4.78 23.36
C THR A 317 11.14 5.49 22.82
N THR A 318 11.93 4.82 21.97
CA THR A 318 13.14 5.38 21.35
C THR A 318 12.79 6.61 20.49
N PHE A 319 11.68 6.56 19.76
CA PHE A 319 11.18 7.68 18.97
C PHE A 319 10.79 8.87 19.85
N ASN A 320 10.03 8.65 20.90
CA ASN A 320 9.64 9.72 21.84
C ASN A 320 10.85 10.35 22.53
N GLU A 321 11.83 9.54 22.94
CA GLU A 321 13.08 10.03 23.53
C GLU A 321 13.87 10.88 22.52
N ALA A 322 13.89 10.50 21.24
CA ALA A 322 14.52 11.26 20.19
C ALA A 322 13.82 12.61 19.95
N LEU A 323 12.47 12.64 19.97
CA LEU A 323 11.69 13.88 19.84
C LEU A 323 11.92 14.86 20.98
N ASP A 324 12.20 14.38 22.18
CA ASP A 324 12.49 15.25 23.34
C ASP A 324 13.81 16.05 23.18
N GLU A 325 14.70 15.63 22.28
CA GLU A 325 15.96 16.32 21.98
C GLU A 325 15.79 17.43 20.90
N ILE A 326 14.62 17.55 20.27
CA ILE A 326 14.34 18.47 19.16
C ILE A 326 13.59 19.70 19.67
N ASP A 327 13.84 20.86 19.04
CA ASP A 327 13.04 22.05 19.30
C ASP A 327 11.57 21.79 18.93
N LYS A 328 10.65 22.19 19.81
CA LYS A 328 9.21 21.98 19.65
C LYS A 328 8.62 22.60 18.39
N ASP A 329 9.30 23.61 17.85
CA ASP A 329 8.87 24.32 16.63
C ASP A 329 9.44 23.68 15.36
N THR A 330 10.33 22.68 15.46
CA THR A 330 10.89 21.99 14.31
C THR A 330 9.85 21.03 13.71
N PRO A 331 9.48 21.17 12.42
CA PRO A 331 8.58 20.22 11.75
C PRO A 331 9.18 18.83 11.72
N VAL A 332 8.41 17.82 12.14
CA VAL A 332 8.81 16.42 12.10
C VAL A 332 7.75 15.61 11.35
N LEU A 333 8.15 14.95 10.27
CA LEU A 333 7.37 13.94 9.60
C LEU A 333 7.90 12.55 9.99
N TRP A 334 7.02 11.57 10.06
CA TRP A 334 7.41 10.21 10.38
C TRP A 334 6.63 9.18 9.59
N SER A 335 7.25 8.02 9.39
CA SER A 335 6.72 6.92 8.62
C SER A 335 7.11 5.59 9.27
N ILE A 336 6.25 4.59 9.14
CA ILE A 336 6.50 3.22 9.60
C ILE A 336 6.28 2.27 8.43
N GLN A 337 7.28 1.44 8.15
CA GLN A 337 7.22 0.42 7.12
C GLN A 337 7.38 -0.98 7.70
N ASN A 338 6.68 -1.96 7.09
CA ASN A 338 6.92 -3.36 7.36
C ASN A 338 8.13 -3.83 6.52
N SER A 339 9.20 -4.18 7.18
CA SER A 339 10.45 -4.64 6.57
C SER A 339 11.12 -5.69 7.47
N THR A 340 11.92 -6.54 6.91
CA THR A 340 12.83 -7.41 7.67
C THR A 340 14.07 -6.67 8.18
N ASP A 341 14.27 -5.43 7.73
CA ASP A 341 15.38 -4.59 8.12
C ASP A 341 14.99 -3.79 9.38
N ASP A 342 15.60 -4.13 10.50
CA ASP A 342 15.40 -3.41 11.77
C ASP A 342 16.24 -2.13 11.78
N VAL A 343 15.79 -1.10 11.04
CA VAL A 343 16.53 0.14 10.85
C VAL A 343 15.69 1.38 11.10
N VAL A 344 16.34 2.41 11.61
CA VAL A 344 15.83 3.77 11.70
C VAL A 344 16.64 4.64 10.76
N GLU A 345 15.97 5.31 9.83
CA GLU A 345 16.56 6.27 8.91
C GLU A 345 16.06 7.68 9.27
N THR A 346 16.96 8.63 9.43
CA THR A 346 16.62 10.00 9.77
C THR A 346 17.17 10.95 8.73
N ILE A 347 16.30 11.78 8.20
CA ILE A 347 16.61 12.79 7.19
C ILE A 347 16.49 14.17 7.84
N PHE A 348 17.54 14.95 7.77
CA PHE A 348 17.62 16.31 8.29
C PHE A 348 17.68 17.32 7.15
N PHE A 349 16.82 18.30 7.20
CA PHE A 349 16.73 19.37 6.21
C PHE A 349 17.37 20.65 6.75
N TYR A 350 18.18 21.31 5.93
CA TYR A 350 18.89 22.52 6.29
C TYR A 350 18.74 23.62 5.24
N GLU A 351 18.77 24.84 5.69
CA GLU A 351 19.03 25.99 4.82
C GLU A 351 20.48 25.90 4.30
N PRO A 352 20.70 25.96 2.97
CA PRO A 352 22.05 25.84 2.43
C PRO A 352 22.88 27.05 2.82
N LYS A 353 24.12 26.79 3.21
CA LYS A 353 25.13 27.82 3.53
C LYS A 353 26.20 27.77 2.45
N PHE A 354 26.27 28.83 1.63
CA PHE A 354 27.24 28.99 0.56
C PHE A 354 28.36 29.94 0.96
#